data_ee810b8154eb35ccef7d7c61faa937fe
#
_entry.id   ee810b8154eb35ccef7d7c61faa937fe
#
_cell.length_a   1.000
_cell.length_b   1.000
_cell.length_c   1.000
_cell.angle_alpha   90.00
_cell.angle_beta   90.00
_cell.angle_gamma   90.00
#
_symmetry.space_group_name_H-M   'P 1'
#
loop_
_entity.id
_entity.type
_entity.pdbx_description
1 polymer ?
#
loop_
_entity_poly.entity_id
_entity_poly.type
_entity_poly.pdbx_seq_one_letter_code
_entity_poly.pdbx_strand_id
1 'polypeptide(L)'
;MSKNDVLKAIREAESEAQNILDEAGKEASSIVSTARSDASEIVAKGRVQAEAGAQELIASTRKEAEKKAQKTRNSGQKELDKIRSEGEANRKTAVDAIINSFVE
;
A
#
# COMPACT_ATOMS: atom_id res chain seq x y z
N MET A 1 -65.64 32.45 19.87
CA MET A 1 -64.91 31.79 18.76
C MET A 1 -65.92 31.42 17.68
N SER A 2 -65.77 31.95 16.50
CA SER A 2 -66.61 31.62 15.35
C SER A 2 -66.20 30.32 14.70
N LYS A 3 -67.08 29.74 13.87
CA LYS A 3 -66.70 28.56 13.07
C LYS A 3 -65.51 28.84 12.18
N ASN A 4 -65.42 30.06 11.64
CA ASN A 4 -64.26 30.42 10.80
C ASN A 4 -62.95 30.46 11.56
N ASP A 5 -62.96 30.91 12.80
CA ASP A 5 -61.76 30.90 13.66
C ASP A 5 -61.27 29.49 13.94
N VAL A 6 -62.17 28.54 14.19
CA VAL A 6 -61.87 27.14 14.40
C VAL A 6 -61.32 26.51 13.14
N LEU A 7 -61.96 26.73 11.99
CA LEU A 7 -61.48 26.21 10.70
C LEU A 7 -60.13 26.76 10.32
N LYS A 8 -59.89 28.03 10.59
CA LYS A 8 -58.58 28.67 10.36
C LYS A 8 -57.48 28.03 11.22
N ALA A 9 -57.77 27.83 12.52
CA ALA A 9 -56.83 27.18 13.43
C ALA A 9 -56.49 25.75 13.01
N ILE A 10 -57.46 24.98 12.52
CA ILE A 10 -57.27 23.64 11.99
C ILE A 10 -56.39 23.67 10.74
N ARG A 11 -56.63 24.55 9.81
CA ARG A 11 -55.84 24.69 8.58
C ARG A 11 -54.40 25.09 8.89
N GLU A 12 -54.21 26.01 9.82
CA GLU A 12 -52.86 26.41 10.26
C GLU A 12 -52.11 25.24 10.89
N ALA A 13 -52.79 24.47 11.76
CA ALA A 13 -52.20 23.28 12.37
C ALA A 13 -51.85 22.20 11.34
N GLU A 14 -52.73 21.95 10.36
CA GLU A 14 -52.47 21.00 9.28
C GLU A 14 -51.29 21.44 8.40
N SER A 15 -51.24 22.72 8.07
CA SER A 15 -50.14 23.30 7.29
C SER A 15 -48.81 23.20 8.02
N GLU A 16 -48.78 23.50 9.31
CA GLU A 16 -47.63 23.39 10.15
C GLU A 16 -47.16 21.93 10.26
N ALA A 17 -48.08 21.00 10.48
CA ALA A 17 -47.77 19.57 10.51
C ALA A 17 -47.17 19.07 9.19
N GLN A 18 -47.72 19.51 8.05
CA GLN A 18 -47.19 19.18 6.74
C GLN A 18 -45.80 19.73 6.52
N ASN A 19 -45.53 20.96 6.97
CA ASN A 19 -44.19 21.56 6.89
C ASN A 19 -43.17 20.80 7.73
N ILE A 20 -43.58 20.37 8.91
CA ILE A 20 -42.70 19.55 9.79
C ILE A 20 -42.36 18.24 9.11
N LEU A 21 -43.32 17.57 8.49
CA LEU A 21 -43.12 16.32 7.75
C LEU A 21 -42.21 16.53 6.55
N ASP A 22 -42.42 17.58 5.79
CA ASP A 22 -41.62 17.91 4.61
C ASP A 22 -40.18 18.22 5.00
N GLU A 23 -39.95 18.98 6.05
CA GLU A 23 -38.62 19.30 6.55
C GLU A 23 -37.92 18.04 7.11
N ALA A 24 -38.63 17.19 7.83
CA ALA A 24 -38.10 15.93 8.34
C ALA A 24 -37.71 15.00 7.18
N GLY A 25 -38.50 14.95 6.13
CA GLY A 25 -38.18 14.19 4.92
C GLY A 25 -36.93 14.72 4.20
N LYS A 26 -36.78 16.02 4.07
CA LYS A 26 -35.61 16.66 3.50
C LYS A 26 -34.34 16.40 4.34
N GLU A 27 -34.47 16.53 5.65
CA GLU A 27 -33.37 16.28 6.56
C GLU A 27 -32.92 14.81 6.50
N ALA A 28 -33.86 13.87 6.50
CA ALA A 28 -33.56 12.45 6.37
C ALA A 28 -32.83 12.14 5.05
N SER A 29 -33.31 12.71 3.93
CA SER A 29 -32.68 12.56 2.62
C SER A 29 -31.25 13.15 2.62
N SER A 30 -31.09 14.32 3.24
CA SER A 30 -29.79 14.97 3.36
C SER A 30 -28.80 14.13 4.19
N ILE A 31 -29.25 13.57 5.31
CA ILE A 31 -28.44 12.69 6.15
C ILE A 31 -27.97 11.47 5.37
N VAL A 32 -28.86 10.80 4.65
CA VAL A 32 -28.53 9.62 3.84
C VAL A 32 -27.57 10.00 2.71
N SER A 33 -27.82 11.11 2.02
CA SER A 33 -26.95 11.58 0.93
C SER A 33 -25.55 11.90 1.42
N THR A 34 -25.43 12.61 2.54
CA THR A 34 -24.15 12.93 3.17
C THR A 34 -23.42 11.66 3.61
N ALA A 35 -24.12 10.73 4.25
CA ALA A 35 -23.53 9.48 4.69
C ALA A 35 -22.98 8.65 3.52
N ARG A 36 -23.70 8.60 2.40
CA ARG A 36 -23.24 7.92 1.18
C ARG A 36 -22.02 8.59 0.57
N SER A 37 -22.03 9.92 0.54
CA SER A 37 -20.89 10.70 0.06
C SER A 37 -19.65 10.47 0.93
N ASP A 38 -19.81 10.51 2.24
CA ASP A 38 -18.73 10.26 3.19
C ASP A 38 -18.20 8.83 3.06
N ALA A 39 -19.07 7.86 2.91
CA ALA A 39 -18.67 6.46 2.71
C ALA A 39 -17.85 6.29 1.42
N SER A 40 -18.30 6.91 0.31
CA SER A 40 -17.54 6.89 -0.94
C SER A 40 -16.17 7.52 -0.80
N GLU A 41 -16.09 8.63 -0.10
CA GLU A 41 -14.83 9.32 0.16
C GLU A 41 -13.87 8.47 1.01
N ILE A 42 -14.39 7.85 2.07
CA ILE A 42 -13.61 6.94 2.93
C ILE A 42 -13.04 5.78 2.12
N VAL A 43 -13.86 5.15 1.29
CA VAL A 43 -13.43 4.04 0.42
C VAL A 43 -12.37 4.51 -0.57
N ALA A 44 -12.57 5.64 -1.23
CA ALA A 44 -11.63 6.20 -2.19
C ALA A 44 -10.28 6.53 -1.54
N LYS A 45 -10.29 7.20 -0.40
CA LYS A 45 -9.07 7.50 0.37
C LYS A 45 -8.37 6.24 0.85
N GLY A 46 -9.15 5.27 1.34
CA GLY A 46 -8.60 3.99 1.79
C GLY A 46 -7.89 3.24 0.67
N ARG A 47 -8.45 3.23 -0.53
CA ARG A 47 -7.82 2.61 -1.70
C ARG A 47 -6.52 3.31 -2.09
N VAL A 48 -6.52 4.64 -2.12
CA VAL A 48 -5.31 5.41 -2.44
C VAL A 48 -4.21 5.15 -1.42
N GLN A 49 -4.54 5.15 -0.14
CA GLN A 49 -3.57 4.86 0.92
C GLN A 49 -3.05 3.43 0.88
N ALA A 50 -3.92 2.47 0.64
CA ALA A 50 -3.55 1.06 0.52
C ALA A 50 -2.63 0.84 -0.69
N GLU A 51 -2.93 1.45 -1.82
CA GLU A 51 -2.10 1.36 -3.02
C GLU A 51 -0.74 2.01 -2.81
N ALA A 52 -0.70 3.20 -2.22
CA ALA A 52 0.56 3.87 -1.87
C ALA A 52 1.41 3.02 -0.91
N GLY A 53 0.78 2.45 0.12
CA GLY A 53 1.45 1.56 1.06
C GLY A 53 1.97 0.29 0.40
N ALA A 54 1.22 -0.30 -0.50
CA ALA A 54 1.64 -1.47 -1.27
C ALA A 54 2.84 -1.16 -2.17
N GLN A 55 2.83 -0.03 -2.87
CA GLN A 55 3.94 0.41 -3.72
C GLN A 55 5.20 0.67 -2.91
N GLU A 56 5.07 1.30 -1.76
CA GLU A 56 6.20 1.54 -0.86
C GLU A 56 6.78 0.23 -0.33
N LEU A 57 5.93 -0.71 0.07
CA LEU A 57 6.36 -2.03 0.54
C LEU A 57 7.09 -2.80 -0.56
N ILE A 58 6.56 -2.80 -1.78
CA ILE A 58 7.21 -3.43 -2.93
C ILE A 58 8.58 -2.80 -3.21
N ALA A 59 8.67 -1.47 -3.24
CA ALA A 59 9.92 -0.75 -3.47
C ALA A 59 10.97 -1.06 -2.40
N SER A 60 10.56 -1.03 -1.15
CA SER A 60 11.41 -1.33 0.01
C SER A 60 11.90 -2.78 -0.01
N THR A 61 11.03 -3.73 -0.30
CA THR A 61 11.36 -5.15 -0.38
C THR A 61 12.31 -5.43 -1.54
N ARG A 62 12.11 -4.81 -2.70
CA ARG A 62 13.03 -4.92 -3.84
C ARG A 62 14.41 -4.40 -3.51
N LYS A 63 14.47 -3.27 -2.81
CA LYS A 63 15.74 -2.67 -2.37
C LYS A 63 16.49 -3.59 -1.41
N GLU A 64 15.81 -4.19 -0.46
CA GLU A 64 16.41 -5.16 0.46
C GLU A 64 16.86 -6.43 -0.27
N ALA A 65 16.04 -6.95 -1.17
CA ALA A 65 16.39 -8.11 -1.98
C ALA A 65 17.62 -7.84 -2.86
N GLU A 66 17.70 -6.65 -3.46
CA GLU A 66 18.84 -6.22 -4.26
C GLU A 66 20.13 -6.14 -3.43
N LYS A 67 20.05 -5.60 -2.21
CA LYS A 67 21.18 -5.58 -1.29
C LYS A 67 21.67 -6.98 -0.93
N LYS A 68 20.74 -7.89 -0.64
CA LYS A 68 21.06 -9.29 -0.34
C LYS A 68 21.68 -10.00 -1.53
N ALA A 69 21.12 -9.78 -2.71
CA ALA A 69 21.64 -10.34 -3.95
C ALA A 69 23.06 -9.83 -4.24
N GLN A 70 23.29 -8.54 -4.05
CA GLN A 70 24.61 -7.95 -4.25
C GLN A 70 25.65 -8.50 -3.26
N LYS A 71 25.24 -8.66 -2.01
CA LYS A 71 26.10 -9.27 -0.98
C LYS A 71 26.47 -10.71 -1.33
N THR A 72 25.51 -11.49 -1.82
CA THR A 72 25.75 -12.86 -2.29
C THR A 72 26.67 -12.89 -3.49
N ARG A 73 26.48 -12.00 -4.47
CA ARG A 73 27.38 -11.88 -5.62
C ARG A 73 28.81 -11.53 -5.19
N ASN A 74 28.95 -10.58 -4.28
CA ASN A 74 30.26 -10.18 -3.78
C ASN A 74 30.96 -11.31 -3.05
N SER A 75 30.24 -12.06 -2.23
CA SER A 75 30.79 -13.26 -1.55
C SER A 75 31.18 -14.33 -2.55
N GLY A 76 30.34 -14.58 -3.56
CA GLY A 76 30.65 -15.53 -4.63
C GLY A 76 31.88 -15.11 -5.44
N GLN A 77 32.02 -13.84 -5.73
CA GLN A 77 33.16 -13.31 -6.46
C GLN A 77 34.47 -13.50 -5.66
N LYS A 78 34.42 -13.24 -4.35
CA LYS A 78 35.59 -13.50 -3.46
C LYS A 78 35.99 -14.97 -3.45
N GLU A 79 35.00 -15.86 -3.39
CA GLU A 79 35.27 -17.33 -3.45
C GLU A 79 35.86 -17.73 -4.80
N LEU A 80 35.36 -17.19 -5.90
CA LEU A 80 35.92 -17.42 -7.23
C LEU A 80 37.35 -16.91 -7.35
N ASP A 81 37.63 -15.72 -6.85
CA ASP A 81 38.98 -15.13 -6.86
C ASP A 81 39.93 -15.95 -6.03
N LYS A 82 39.48 -16.45 -4.88
CA LYS A 82 40.27 -17.35 -4.02
C LYS A 82 40.60 -18.66 -4.73
N ILE A 83 39.61 -19.30 -5.37
CA ILE A 83 39.82 -20.55 -6.12
C ILE A 83 40.80 -20.33 -7.26
N ARG A 84 40.68 -19.24 -8.01
CA ARG A 84 41.64 -18.91 -9.10
C ARG A 84 43.06 -18.70 -8.57
N SER A 85 43.20 -17.94 -7.50
CA SER A 85 44.49 -17.66 -6.87
C SER A 85 45.15 -18.93 -6.36
N GLU A 86 44.42 -19.77 -5.64
CA GLU A 86 44.91 -21.07 -5.16
C GLU A 86 45.23 -22.00 -6.31
N GLY A 87 44.42 -22.03 -7.35
CA GLY A 87 44.65 -22.83 -8.55
C GLY A 87 45.90 -22.41 -9.30
N GLU A 88 46.18 -21.13 -9.43
CA GLU A 88 47.43 -20.63 -10.03
C GLU A 88 48.65 -21.00 -9.20
N ALA A 89 48.58 -20.85 -7.88
CA ALA A 89 49.64 -21.23 -6.97
C ALA A 89 49.91 -22.75 -7.03
N ASN A 90 48.87 -23.56 -7.02
CA ASN A 90 48.96 -25.01 -7.11
C ASN A 90 49.52 -25.47 -8.46
N ARG A 91 49.11 -24.80 -9.54
CA ARG A 91 49.66 -25.07 -10.88
C ARG A 91 51.16 -24.81 -10.93
N LYS A 92 51.57 -23.68 -10.41
CA LYS A 92 52.99 -23.32 -10.35
C LYS A 92 53.79 -24.37 -9.54
N THR A 93 53.29 -24.76 -8.37
CA THR A 93 53.91 -25.77 -7.51
C THR A 93 53.99 -27.11 -8.22
N ALA A 94 52.96 -27.54 -8.94
CA ALA A 94 52.95 -28.79 -9.70
C ALA A 94 53.95 -28.77 -10.86
N VAL A 95 53.99 -27.67 -11.58
CA VAL A 95 54.95 -27.48 -12.71
C VAL A 95 56.36 -27.49 -12.18
N ASP A 96 56.66 -26.78 -11.11
CA ASP A 96 58.01 -26.76 -10.50
C ASP A 96 58.43 -28.15 -10.01
N ALA A 97 57.51 -28.90 -9.41
CA ALA A 97 57.76 -30.25 -8.95
C ALA A 97 58.12 -31.19 -10.12
N ILE A 98 57.43 -31.09 -11.22
CA ILE A 98 57.74 -31.88 -12.44
C ILE A 98 59.12 -31.51 -13.01
N ILE A 99 59.35 -30.19 -13.16
CA ILE A 99 60.67 -29.72 -13.65
C ILE A 99 61.79 -30.20 -12.77
N ASN A 100 61.67 -30.06 -11.46
CA ASN A 100 62.66 -30.49 -10.50
C ASN A 100 62.93 -32.01 -10.58
N SER A 101 61.90 -32.80 -10.86
CA SER A 101 62.07 -34.26 -11.00
C SER A 101 62.86 -34.63 -12.25
N PHE A 102 62.92 -33.83 -13.28
CA PHE A 102 63.66 -34.01 -14.50
C PHE A 102 65.12 -33.52 -14.40
N VAL A 103 65.37 -32.63 -13.48
CA VAL A 103 66.72 -32.04 -13.29
C VAL A 103 67.62 -32.91 -12.43
N GLU A 104 67.03 -33.67 -11.57
CA GLU A 104 67.76 -34.66 -10.76
C GLU A 104 68.02 -35.92 -11.56
#